data_c4fbc2b4b8662ef52ce5b20c7c6b4c98
#
_entry.id   c4fbc2b4b8662ef52ce5b20c7c6b4c98
#
_cell.length_a   1.000
_cell.length_b   1.000
_cell.length_c   1.000
_cell.angle_alpha   90.00
_cell.angle_beta   90.00
_cell.angle_gamma   90.00
#
_symmetry.space_group_name_H-M   'P 1'
#
loop_
_entity.id
_entity.type
_entity.pdbx_description
1 polymer ?
#
loop_
_entity_poly.entity_id
_entity_poly.type
_entity_poly.pdbx_seq_one_letter_code
_entity_poly.pdbx_strand_id
1 'polypeptide(L)'
;LNKEHSISIIEMGANKIGDIAELTSLAEPTHGCITNIGKAHLEGFGSYEGVIKAKTEMYAFIDHHKGTLFVNADDLVLMAKSEGLKRTTYGNGTNSDFSGKITSNGPFLGISFMGKDAKEYAVQTKLIGAYNFSNTMLAVAIGQYFEVPDAKIAEALSTYSPSNNRSQFTDTGK
;
A
#
# COMPACT_ATOMS: atom_id res chain seq x y z
N LEU A 1 -15.73 -6.93 13.61
CA LEU A 1 -16.18 -7.57 12.37
C LEU A 1 -17.38 -8.46 12.63
N ASN A 2 -18.34 -8.46 11.75
CA ASN A 2 -19.51 -9.32 11.78
C ASN A 2 -19.76 -9.92 10.37
N LYS A 3 -20.79 -10.74 10.20
CA LYS A 3 -21.09 -11.43 8.94
C LYS A 3 -21.54 -10.50 7.80
N GLU A 4 -21.77 -9.23 8.07
CA GLU A 4 -22.17 -8.22 7.07
C GLU A 4 -20.97 -7.58 6.37
N HIS A 5 -19.77 -7.75 6.93
CA HIS A 5 -18.53 -7.24 6.32
C HIS A 5 -17.99 -8.24 5.31
N SER A 6 -17.95 -7.85 4.03
CA SER A 6 -17.37 -8.66 2.95
C SER A 6 -15.84 -8.49 2.84
N ILE A 7 -15.29 -7.37 3.28
CA ILE A 7 -13.86 -7.05 3.25
C ILE A 7 -13.45 -6.45 4.59
N SER A 8 -12.27 -6.83 5.06
CA SER A 8 -11.64 -6.29 6.26
C SER A 8 -10.21 -5.85 5.92
N ILE A 9 -9.84 -4.65 6.36
CA ILE A 9 -8.48 -4.13 6.22
C ILE A 9 -7.91 -3.96 7.63
N ILE A 10 -6.81 -4.68 7.92
CA ILE A 10 -6.18 -4.70 9.23
C ILE A 10 -4.75 -4.16 9.10
N GLU A 11 -4.45 -3.05 9.79
CA GLU A 11 -3.09 -2.55 9.92
C GLU A 11 -2.34 -3.32 11.00
N MET A 12 -1.13 -3.77 10.66
CA MET A 12 -0.24 -4.51 11.56
C MET A 12 1.05 -3.74 11.76
N GLY A 13 1.36 -3.45 13.01
CA GLY A 13 2.62 -2.84 13.42
C GLY A 13 3.53 -3.84 14.11
N ALA A 14 4.85 -3.67 13.98
CA ALA A 14 5.85 -4.51 14.64
C ALA A 14 6.93 -3.67 15.29
N ASN A 15 7.43 -4.14 16.43
CA ASN A 15 8.58 -3.58 17.13
C ASN A 15 9.76 -4.57 17.19
N LYS A 16 9.52 -5.87 16.99
CA LYS A 16 10.50 -6.96 16.99
C LYS A 16 10.13 -8.04 15.99
N ILE A 17 11.07 -8.93 15.72
CA ILE A 17 10.85 -10.15 14.94
C ILE A 17 9.86 -11.05 15.69
N GLY A 18 8.89 -11.61 14.96
CA GLY A 18 7.80 -12.46 15.47
C GLY A 18 6.48 -11.72 15.65
N ASP A 19 6.47 -10.40 15.80
CA ASP A 19 5.22 -9.63 16.00
C ASP A 19 4.26 -9.77 14.81
N ILE A 20 4.76 -9.68 13.57
CA ILE A 20 3.92 -9.84 12.37
C ILE A 20 3.46 -11.28 12.20
N ALA A 21 4.29 -12.27 12.52
CA ALA A 21 3.89 -13.67 12.50
C ALA A 21 2.73 -13.94 13.45
N GLU A 22 2.77 -13.39 14.66
CA GLU A 22 1.68 -13.50 15.64
C GLU A 22 0.41 -12.82 15.12
N LEU A 23 0.51 -11.55 14.66
CA LEU A 23 -0.63 -10.80 14.17
C LEU A 23 -1.28 -11.43 12.93
N THR A 24 -0.49 -11.98 12.00
CA THR A 24 -1.04 -12.68 10.83
C THR A 24 -1.72 -13.99 11.23
N SER A 25 -1.21 -14.69 12.23
CA SER A 25 -1.88 -15.90 12.73
C SER A 25 -3.23 -15.64 13.36
N LEU A 26 -3.42 -14.45 13.96
CA LEU A 26 -4.70 -14.03 14.55
C LEU A 26 -5.67 -13.46 13.50
N ALA A 27 -5.16 -12.74 12.53
CA ALA A 27 -5.99 -12.06 11.52
C ALA A 27 -6.34 -12.95 10.31
N GLU A 28 -5.55 -14.01 10.08
CA GLU A 28 -5.69 -14.96 8.97
C GLU A 28 -5.92 -14.26 7.60
N PRO A 29 -5.03 -13.32 7.21
CA PRO A 29 -5.25 -12.53 6.00
C PRO A 29 -5.15 -13.40 4.75
N THR A 30 -6.06 -13.18 3.80
CA THR A 30 -6.03 -13.78 2.46
C THR A 30 -5.19 -12.99 1.47
N HIS A 31 -4.97 -11.71 1.77
CA HIS A 31 -4.16 -10.77 0.98
C HIS A 31 -3.26 -9.97 1.91
N GLY A 32 -2.11 -9.54 1.41
CA GLY A 32 -1.21 -8.74 2.22
C GLY A 32 -0.41 -7.74 1.40
N CYS A 33 -0.01 -6.65 2.05
CA CYS A 33 0.91 -5.67 1.48
C CYS A 33 1.86 -5.13 2.54
N ILE A 34 3.08 -4.80 2.13
CA ILE A 34 4.02 -4.01 2.93
C ILE A 34 4.10 -2.64 2.26
N THR A 35 3.66 -1.59 2.96
CA THR A 35 3.64 -0.23 2.40
C THR A 35 5.04 0.33 2.19
N ASN A 36 5.96 0.05 3.12
CA ASN A 36 7.37 0.40 3.02
C ASN A 36 8.22 -0.41 4.01
N ILE A 37 9.54 -0.46 3.75
CA ILE A 37 10.53 -0.94 4.70
C ILE A 37 11.37 0.27 5.13
N GLY A 38 10.90 0.97 6.17
CA GLY A 38 11.61 2.10 6.76
C GLY A 38 12.76 1.66 7.68
N LYS A 39 13.64 2.61 8.03
CA LYS A 39 14.73 2.39 9.00
C LYS A 39 14.31 2.74 10.44
N ALA A 40 13.01 2.77 10.73
CA ALA A 40 12.50 3.06 12.08
C ALA A 40 12.63 1.85 13.01
N HIS A 41 12.70 2.10 14.32
CA HIS A 41 12.73 1.07 15.38
C HIS A 41 13.91 0.08 15.30
N LEU A 42 15.08 0.51 14.82
CA LEU A 42 16.26 -0.36 14.67
C LEU A 42 16.68 -1.01 15.99
N GLU A 43 16.43 -0.38 17.14
CA GLU A 43 16.74 -0.95 18.46
C GLU A 43 15.97 -2.26 18.72
N GLY A 44 14.70 -2.34 18.34
CA GLY A 44 13.87 -3.54 18.53
C GLY A 44 14.14 -4.65 17.51
N PHE A 45 14.57 -4.28 16.32
CA PHE A 45 14.86 -5.22 15.23
C PHE A 45 16.35 -5.60 15.11
N GLY A 46 17.23 -4.89 15.83
CA GLY A 46 18.69 -5.09 15.83
C GLY A 46 19.40 -4.60 14.57
N SER A 47 18.77 -4.62 13.40
CA SER A 47 19.35 -4.17 12.13
C SER A 47 18.27 -3.88 11.10
N TYR A 48 18.65 -3.29 9.96
CA TYR A 48 17.74 -3.11 8.81
C TYR A 48 17.26 -4.46 8.24
N GLU A 49 18.12 -5.46 8.19
CA GLU A 49 17.78 -6.82 7.82
C GLU A 49 16.75 -7.43 8.78
N GLY A 50 16.84 -7.09 10.07
CA GLY A 50 15.84 -7.46 11.07
C GLY A 50 14.47 -6.86 10.78
N VAL A 51 14.40 -5.59 10.35
CA VAL A 51 13.16 -4.94 9.90
C VAL A 51 12.57 -5.66 8.68
N ILE A 52 13.42 -5.95 7.67
CA ILE A 52 12.99 -6.71 6.48
C ILE A 52 12.42 -8.06 6.90
N LYS A 53 13.16 -8.82 7.73
CA LYS A 53 12.75 -10.14 8.20
C LYS A 53 11.40 -10.08 8.91
N ALA A 54 11.23 -9.18 9.86
CA ALA A 54 9.98 -9.05 10.61
C ALA A 54 8.79 -8.71 9.71
N LYS A 55 8.92 -7.72 8.82
CA LYS A 55 7.82 -7.34 7.93
C LYS A 55 7.47 -8.44 6.92
N THR A 56 8.46 -9.18 6.42
CA THR A 56 8.24 -10.25 5.45
C THR A 56 7.71 -11.55 6.08
N GLU A 57 7.57 -11.64 7.40
CA GLU A 57 6.84 -12.73 8.06
C GLU A 57 5.41 -12.88 7.51
N MET A 58 4.77 -11.76 7.17
CA MET A 58 3.46 -11.79 6.51
C MET A 58 3.51 -12.46 5.15
N TYR A 59 4.59 -12.30 4.38
CA TYR A 59 4.72 -12.95 3.07
C TYR A 59 4.73 -14.48 3.20
N ALA A 60 5.47 -14.99 4.19
CA ALA A 60 5.50 -16.44 4.47
C ALA A 60 4.12 -16.98 4.86
N PHE A 61 3.36 -16.23 5.67
CA PHE A 61 2.00 -16.61 6.04
C PHE A 61 1.07 -16.64 4.81
N ILE A 62 1.06 -15.58 4.01
CA ILE A 62 0.22 -15.45 2.81
C ILE A 62 0.54 -16.57 1.80
N ASP A 63 1.83 -16.85 1.56
CA ASP A 63 2.23 -17.91 0.64
C ASP A 63 1.78 -19.29 1.13
N HIS A 64 1.99 -19.60 2.42
CA HIS A 64 1.55 -20.86 3.02
C HIS A 64 0.05 -21.09 2.82
N HIS A 65 -0.76 -20.04 2.93
CA HIS A 65 -2.23 -20.09 2.78
C HIS A 65 -2.72 -19.82 1.35
N LYS A 66 -1.79 -19.79 0.35
CA LYS A 66 -2.11 -19.57 -1.08
C LYS A 66 -2.81 -18.24 -1.35
N GLY A 67 -2.59 -17.25 -0.51
CA GLY A 67 -3.08 -15.90 -0.66
C GLY A 67 -2.36 -15.11 -1.76
N THR A 68 -2.62 -13.82 -1.85
CA THR A 68 -2.02 -12.93 -2.86
C THR A 68 -1.39 -11.71 -2.21
N LEU A 69 -0.18 -11.34 -2.65
CA LEU A 69 0.52 -10.14 -2.21
C LEU A 69 0.27 -8.97 -3.16
N PHE A 70 0.12 -7.77 -2.60
CA PHE A 70 0.24 -6.52 -3.35
C PHE A 70 1.64 -5.95 -3.10
N VAL A 71 2.43 -5.80 -4.16
CA VAL A 71 3.86 -5.46 -4.06
C VAL A 71 4.17 -4.20 -4.85
N ASN A 72 4.81 -3.24 -4.21
CA ASN A 72 5.31 -2.05 -4.89
C ASN A 72 6.47 -2.44 -5.83
N ALA A 73 6.26 -2.30 -7.13
CA ALA A 73 7.26 -2.61 -8.17
C ALA A 73 8.46 -1.65 -8.14
N ASP A 74 8.31 -0.46 -7.56
CA ASP A 74 9.38 0.53 -7.45
C ASP A 74 10.29 0.24 -6.23
N ASP A 75 9.92 -0.70 -5.35
CA ASP A 75 10.71 -1.13 -4.20
C ASP A 75 11.44 -2.44 -4.50
N LEU A 76 12.74 -2.33 -4.81
CA LEU A 76 13.56 -3.47 -5.18
C LEU A 76 13.68 -4.53 -4.07
N VAL A 77 13.60 -4.11 -2.80
CA VAL A 77 13.66 -5.05 -1.66
C VAL A 77 12.38 -5.87 -1.58
N LEU A 78 11.21 -5.21 -1.69
CA LEU A 78 9.92 -5.90 -1.69
C LEU A 78 9.78 -6.82 -2.91
N MET A 79 10.24 -6.37 -4.08
CA MET A 79 10.24 -7.17 -5.31
C MET A 79 11.09 -8.44 -5.16
N ALA A 80 12.31 -8.30 -4.63
CA ALA A 80 13.19 -9.45 -4.38
C ALA A 80 12.62 -10.40 -3.31
N LYS A 81 12.04 -9.88 -2.23
CA LYS A 81 11.48 -10.69 -1.14
C LYS A 81 10.17 -11.41 -1.51
N SER A 82 9.51 -10.98 -2.57
CA SER A 82 8.28 -11.60 -3.09
C SER A 82 8.51 -12.41 -4.38
N GLU A 83 9.77 -12.66 -4.75
CA GLU A 83 10.09 -13.48 -5.93
C GLU A 83 9.55 -14.90 -5.75
N GLY A 84 8.92 -15.44 -6.80
CA GLY A 84 8.30 -16.76 -6.78
C GLY A 84 6.98 -16.87 -6.02
N LEU A 85 6.55 -15.83 -5.30
CA LEU A 85 5.27 -15.80 -4.59
C LEU A 85 4.13 -15.32 -5.49
N LYS A 86 2.92 -15.75 -5.19
CA LYS A 86 1.73 -15.24 -5.86
C LYS A 86 1.54 -13.76 -5.50
N ARG A 87 1.79 -12.89 -6.45
CA ARG A 87 1.72 -11.44 -6.25
C ARG A 87 1.06 -10.72 -7.41
N THR A 88 0.56 -9.56 -7.13
CA THR A 88 0.20 -8.53 -8.09
C THR A 88 0.97 -7.26 -7.74
N THR A 89 1.42 -6.53 -8.75
CA THR A 89 2.34 -5.41 -8.60
C THR A 89 1.67 -4.08 -8.90
N TYR A 90 2.11 -3.03 -8.24
CA TYR A 90 1.68 -1.65 -8.49
C TYR A 90 2.89 -0.70 -8.46
N GLY A 91 2.81 0.42 -9.17
CA GLY A 91 3.91 1.39 -9.15
C GLY A 91 3.90 2.38 -10.30
N ASN A 92 5.06 3.00 -10.52
CA ASN A 92 5.28 4.00 -11.56
C ASN A 92 5.60 3.33 -12.90
N GLY A 93 4.87 3.74 -13.95
CA GLY A 93 5.17 3.27 -15.30
C GLY A 93 4.61 1.88 -15.65
N THR A 94 5.12 1.29 -16.73
CA THR A 94 4.50 0.14 -17.41
C THR A 94 4.95 -1.24 -16.90
N ASN A 95 5.85 -1.30 -15.93
CA ASN A 95 6.42 -2.55 -15.43
C ASN A 95 5.66 -3.16 -14.24
N SER A 96 4.43 -2.72 -14.01
CA SER A 96 3.56 -3.21 -12.96
C SER A 96 2.17 -3.55 -13.50
N ASP A 97 1.46 -4.45 -12.82
CA ASP A 97 0.11 -4.86 -13.19
C ASP A 97 -0.88 -3.68 -13.07
N PHE A 98 -0.68 -2.84 -12.06
CA PHE A 98 -1.43 -1.60 -11.85
C PHE A 98 -0.48 -0.41 -11.92
N SER A 99 -0.57 0.34 -12.99
CA SER A 99 0.38 1.42 -13.27
C SER A 99 -0.24 2.80 -13.12
N GLY A 100 0.59 3.75 -12.67
CA GLY A 100 0.24 5.16 -12.60
C GLY A 100 1.47 6.04 -12.67
N LYS A 101 1.27 7.34 -12.62
CA LYS A 101 2.34 8.34 -12.61
C LYS A 101 1.96 9.56 -11.79
N ILE A 102 2.94 10.29 -11.29
CA ILE A 102 2.76 11.59 -10.68
C ILE A 102 2.50 12.60 -11.78
N THR A 103 1.39 13.34 -11.69
CA THR A 103 1.03 14.43 -12.64
C THR A 103 1.36 15.80 -12.08
N SER A 104 1.31 15.96 -10.76
CA SER A 104 1.75 17.17 -10.07
C SER A 104 2.27 16.86 -8.67
N ASN A 105 3.25 17.63 -8.22
CA ASN A 105 3.81 17.56 -6.87
C ASN A 105 3.88 18.96 -6.25
N GLY A 106 2.80 19.76 -6.44
CA GLY A 106 2.59 21.05 -5.81
C GLY A 106 2.27 20.88 -4.31
N PRO A 107 1.43 21.74 -3.69
CA PRO A 107 1.08 21.50 -2.31
C PRO A 107 0.40 20.14 -2.12
N PHE A 108 -0.38 19.69 -3.09
CA PHE A 108 -1.03 18.39 -3.08
C PHE A 108 -0.56 17.49 -4.24
N LEU A 109 -0.47 16.21 -3.96
CA LEU A 109 -0.09 15.20 -4.93
C LEU A 109 -1.19 15.00 -5.98
N GLY A 110 -0.85 15.21 -7.24
CA GLY A 110 -1.66 14.78 -8.39
C GLY A 110 -1.09 13.50 -8.97
N ILE A 111 -1.96 12.58 -9.31
CA ILE A 111 -1.60 11.33 -9.97
C ILE A 111 -2.49 11.07 -11.18
N SER A 112 -2.06 10.17 -12.05
CA SER A 112 -2.97 9.47 -12.95
C SER A 112 -2.71 7.98 -12.91
N PHE A 113 -3.75 7.19 -13.17
CA PHE A 113 -3.65 5.73 -13.28
C PHE A 113 -4.47 5.24 -14.47
N MET A 114 -4.11 4.07 -14.99
CA MET A 114 -4.83 3.42 -16.06
C MET A 114 -6.00 2.60 -15.49
N GLY A 115 -7.21 2.88 -15.93
CA GLY A 115 -8.38 2.11 -15.59
C GLY A 115 -8.44 0.77 -16.34
N LYS A 116 -9.24 -0.16 -15.84
CA LYS A 116 -9.51 -1.44 -16.52
C LYS A 116 -10.24 -1.25 -17.86
N ASP A 117 -10.90 -0.11 -18.04
CA ASP A 117 -11.54 0.29 -19.30
C ASP A 117 -10.58 0.92 -20.32
N ALA A 118 -9.26 0.85 -20.04
CA ALA A 118 -8.19 1.44 -20.84
C ALA A 118 -8.23 2.98 -20.93
N LYS A 119 -8.93 3.66 -20.02
CA LYS A 119 -8.89 5.11 -19.89
C LYS A 119 -7.93 5.54 -18.81
N GLU A 120 -7.32 6.70 -18.99
CA GLU A 120 -6.49 7.35 -17.97
C GLU A 120 -7.38 8.17 -17.03
N TYR A 121 -7.29 7.90 -15.74
CA TYR A 121 -7.97 8.63 -14.67
C TYR A 121 -6.99 9.55 -13.98
N ALA A 122 -7.22 10.86 -14.07
CA ALA A 122 -6.43 11.87 -13.36
C ALA A 122 -7.11 12.21 -12.04
N VAL A 123 -6.33 12.26 -10.96
CA VAL A 123 -6.81 12.52 -9.59
C VAL A 123 -5.92 13.56 -8.93
N GLN A 124 -6.54 14.64 -8.48
CA GLN A 124 -5.90 15.58 -7.55
C GLN A 124 -6.26 15.16 -6.12
N THR A 125 -5.28 14.66 -5.38
CA THR A 125 -5.49 14.25 -3.97
C THR A 125 -5.38 15.44 -3.02
N LYS A 126 -5.70 15.22 -1.73
CA LYS A 126 -5.40 16.14 -0.63
C LYS A 126 -4.18 15.70 0.18
N LEU A 127 -3.37 14.80 -0.37
CA LEU A 127 -2.15 14.31 0.24
C LEU A 127 -0.96 15.18 -0.16
N ILE A 128 -0.06 15.43 0.77
CA ILE A 128 1.15 16.24 0.56
C ILE A 128 2.35 15.32 0.34
N GLY A 129 3.13 15.62 -0.71
CA GLY A 129 4.41 14.98 -0.98
C GLY A 129 4.34 13.70 -1.81
N ALA A 130 5.36 13.54 -2.66
CA ALA A 130 5.48 12.44 -3.61
C ALA A 130 5.57 11.05 -2.96
N TYR A 131 5.99 10.97 -1.68
CA TYR A 131 6.06 9.70 -0.94
C TYR A 131 4.68 9.03 -0.76
N ASN A 132 3.58 9.80 -0.89
CA ASN A 132 2.23 9.26 -0.87
C ASN A 132 1.83 8.59 -2.18
N PHE A 133 2.64 8.71 -3.25
CA PHE A 133 2.32 8.09 -4.53
C PHE A 133 2.16 6.57 -4.40
N SER A 134 3.11 5.90 -3.76
CA SER A 134 3.04 4.45 -3.58
C SER A 134 1.82 4.02 -2.75
N ASN A 135 1.48 4.77 -1.70
CA ASN A 135 0.29 4.50 -0.89
C ASN A 135 -1.00 4.69 -1.71
N THR A 136 -1.04 5.72 -2.55
CA THR A 136 -2.18 6.01 -3.42
C THR A 136 -2.32 4.92 -4.50
N MET A 137 -1.20 4.49 -5.11
CA MET A 137 -1.20 3.41 -6.09
C MET A 137 -1.56 2.05 -5.49
N LEU A 138 -1.19 1.79 -4.23
CA LEU A 138 -1.67 0.62 -3.50
C LEU A 138 -3.20 0.63 -3.37
N ALA A 139 -3.78 1.78 -3.03
CA ALA A 139 -5.24 1.91 -2.94
C ALA A 139 -5.92 1.70 -4.31
N VAL A 140 -5.35 2.23 -5.40
CA VAL A 140 -5.80 1.95 -6.78
C VAL A 140 -5.75 0.45 -7.07
N ALA A 141 -4.60 -0.19 -6.82
CA ALA A 141 -4.39 -1.62 -7.09
C ALA A 141 -5.39 -2.50 -6.34
N ILE A 142 -5.60 -2.25 -5.05
CA ILE A 142 -6.59 -2.97 -4.23
C ILE A 142 -8.00 -2.73 -4.77
N GLY A 143 -8.36 -1.47 -5.04
CA GLY A 143 -9.68 -1.13 -5.58
C GLY A 143 -9.96 -1.85 -6.90
N GLN A 144 -9.04 -1.79 -7.84
CA GLN A 144 -9.16 -2.47 -9.14
C GLN A 144 -9.16 -3.99 -9.00
N TYR A 145 -8.34 -4.55 -8.12
CA TYR A 145 -8.31 -6.00 -7.87
C TYR A 145 -9.66 -6.53 -7.37
N PHE A 146 -10.29 -5.80 -6.46
CA PHE A 146 -11.62 -6.13 -5.91
C PHE A 146 -12.79 -5.53 -6.73
N GLU A 147 -12.52 -5.14 -7.98
CA GLU A 147 -13.55 -4.73 -8.96
C GLU A 147 -14.34 -3.48 -8.58
N VAL A 148 -13.77 -2.60 -7.76
CA VAL A 148 -14.33 -1.26 -7.54
C VAL A 148 -14.25 -0.46 -8.85
N PRO A 149 -15.34 0.16 -9.32
CA PRO A 149 -15.30 0.96 -10.54
C PRO A 149 -14.25 2.06 -10.49
N ASP A 150 -13.43 2.23 -11.55
CA ASP A 150 -12.32 3.16 -11.59
C ASP A 150 -12.71 4.60 -11.25
N ALA A 151 -13.89 5.04 -11.70
CA ALA A 151 -14.43 6.35 -11.35
C ALA A 151 -14.68 6.50 -9.84
N LYS A 152 -15.06 5.43 -9.13
CA LYS A 152 -15.24 5.44 -7.67
C LYS A 152 -13.93 5.43 -6.93
N ILE A 153 -12.91 4.76 -7.46
CA ILE A 153 -11.54 4.82 -6.94
C ILE A 153 -11.03 6.26 -7.04
N ALA A 154 -11.17 6.89 -8.22
CA ALA A 154 -10.76 8.28 -8.43
C ALA A 154 -11.51 9.27 -7.51
N GLU A 155 -12.83 9.11 -7.35
CA GLU A 155 -13.64 9.91 -6.45
C GLU A 155 -13.16 9.77 -4.99
N ALA A 156 -12.96 8.54 -4.51
CA ALA A 156 -12.51 8.28 -3.15
C ALA A 156 -11.15 8.90 -2.87
N LEU A 157 -10.19 8.76 -3.79
CA LEU A 157 -8.85 9.33 -3.65
C LEU A 157 -8.85 10.86 -3.68
N SER A 158 -9.71 11.49 -4.47
CA SER A 158 -9.82 12.97 -4.55
C SER A 158 -10.48 13.58 -3.33
N THR A 159 -11.40 12.85 -2.69
CA THR A 159 -12.16 13.32 -1.53
C THR A 159 -11.49 12.99 -0.20
N TYR A 160 -10.63 11.95 -0.17
CA TYR A 160 -9.95 11.53 1.05
C TYR A 160 -9.10 12.67 1.65
N SER A 161 -9.33 12.95 2.92
CA SER A 161 -8.57 13.91 3.72
C SER A 161 -8.00 13.20 4.96
N PRO A 162 -6.67 13.26 5.20
CA PRO A 162 -6.08 12.69 6.40
C PRO A 162 -6.66 13.34 7.66
N SER A 163 -7.03 12.53 8.65
CA SER A 163 -7.61 13.01 9.92
C SER A 163 -6.66 12.92 11.12
N ASN A 164 -5.43 12.43 10.91
CA ASN A 164 -4.51 12.01 11.98
C ASN A 164 -3.25 12.88 12.13
N ASN A 165 -3.29 14.14 11.77
CA ASN A 165 -2.18 15.10 11.80
C ASN A 165 -0.93 14.67 10.97
N ARG A 166 -1.03 13.61 10.18
CA ARG A 166 0.03 13.21 9.23
C ARG A 166 -0.31 13.79 7.86
N SER A 167 0.62 14.55 7.29
CA SER A 167 0.47 15.14 5.95
C SER A 167 -0.76 16.05 5.79
N GLN A 168 -1.18 16.75 6.86
CA GLN A 168 -2.24 17.76 6.81
C GLN A 168 -1.66 19.12 6.45
N PHE A 169 -2.36 19.83 5.57
CA PHE A 169 -2.13 21.25 5.34
C PHE A 169 -2.89 22.04 6.41
N THR A 170 -2.17 22.82 7.21
CA THR A 170 -2.77 23.75 8.15
C THR A 170 -2.57 25.16 7.59
N ASP A 171 -3.63 25.77 7.12
CA ASP A 171 -3.61 27.19 6.77
C ASP A 171 -3.55 27.99 8.07
N THR A 172 -2.41 28.64 8.32
CA THR A 172 -2.21 29.48 9.53
C THR A 172 -2.67 30.92 9.32
N GLY A 173 -3.21 31.24 8.15
CA GLY A 173 -3.74 32.59 7.84
C GLY A 173 -2.68 33.71 7.84
N LYS A 174 -1.38 33.38 7.63
CA LYS A 174 -0.29 34.37 7.54
C LYS A 174 0.17 34.54 6.10
#